data_cb2aee622b9085fd404a0b0c0698a62c
#
_entry.id   cb2aee622b9085fd404a0b0c0698a62c
#
_cell.length_a   1.000
_cell.length_b   1.000
_cell.length_c   1.000
_cell.angle_alpha   90.00
_cell.angle_beta   90.00
_cell.angle_gamma   90.00
#
_symmetry.space_group_name_H-M   'P 1'
#
loop_
_entity.id
_entity.type
_entity.pdbx_description
1 polymer ?
#
loop_
_entity_poly.entity_id
_entity_poly.type
_entity_poly.pdbx_seq_one_letter_code
_entity_poly.pdbx_strand_id
1 'polypeptide(L)'
;YGAIAAASYGMNPLFALPLYAAGMSVDTVLFYRYFFAAIVLGILMKMQRQSFVLHKADVLPLVIMGLLFSFSSLLLFMSYNYMDAGIASTILFVYPVMVAVIMGVFFKEKISAITVFSILLALSGIALLYQGDGDKPLSTLGIIFVLLSSLSYAIYIVGVNRSTLKNLPTTKLTFYAI
;
A
#
# COMPACT_ATOMS: atom_id res chain seq x y z
N TYR A 1 12.63 2.55 -12.33
CA TYR A 1 11.61 3.17 -11.46
C TYR A 1 11.11 2.21 -10.37
N GLY A 2 10.83 0.90 -10.69
CA GLY A 2 10.32 -0.07 -9.71
C GLY A 2 11.24 -0.30 -8.51
N ALA A 3 12.54 -0.44 -8.73
CA ALA A 3 13.52 -0.63 -7.65
C ALA A 3 13.56 0.57 -6.68
N ILE A 4 13.49 1.80 -7.21
CA ILE A 4 13.46 3.03 -6.39
C ILE A 4 12.16 3.07 -5.57
N ALA A 5 11.02 2.74 -6.18
CA ALA A 5 9.74 2.68 -5.49
C ALA A 5 9.75 1.62 -4.37
N ALA A 6 10.27 0.43 -4.64
CA ALA A 6 10.40 -0.64 -3.65
C ALA A 6 11.32 -0.25 -2.49
N ALA A 7 12.48 0.34 -2.78
CA ALA A 7 13.40 0.84 -1.77
C ALA A 7 12.75 1.93 -0.90
N SER A 8 12.08 2.92 -1.52
CA SER A 8 11.39 3.99 -0.80
C SER A 8 10.28 3.44 0.09
N TYR A 9 9.54 2.41 -0.38
CA TYR A 9 8.50 1.78 0.40
C TYR A 9 9.08 0.98 1.58
N GLY A 10 10.17 0.25 1.36
CA GLY A 10 10.89 -0.49 2.41
C GLY A 10 11.49 0.39 3.51
N MET A 11 11.71 1.67 3.25
CA MET A 11 12.17 2.65 4.25
C MET A 11 11.06 3.13 5.20
N ASN A 12 9.79 2.82 4.96
CA ASN A 12 8.69 3.26 5.83
C ASN A 12 8.88 2.92 7.31
N PRO A 13 9.28 1.68 7.69
CA PRO A 13 9.52 1.34 9.09
C PRO A 13 10.63 2.17 9.74
N LEU A 14 11.70 2.50 9.00
CA LEU A 14 12.82 3.27 9.51
C LEU A 14 12.41 4.65 10.03
N PHE A 15 11.38 5.25 9.44
CA PHE A 15 10.87 6.55 9.88
C PHE A 15 9.73 6.42 10.89
N ALA A 16 8.93 5.35 10.82
CA ALA A 16 7.78 5.18 11.71
C ALA A 16 8.18 4.69 13.11
N LEU A 17 9.09 3.71 13.20
CA LEU A 17 9.46 3.08 14.47
C LEU A 17 10.09 4.07 15.49
N PRO A 18 11.00 4.98 15.12
CA PRO A 18 11.51 5.97 16.05
C PRO A 18 10.42 6.90 16.61
N LEU A 19 9.40 7.23 15.80
CA LEU A 19 8.30 8.07 16.23
C LEU A 19 7.40 7.33 17.24
N TYR A 20 7.18 6.03 17.03
CA TYR A 20 6.48 5.18 18.01
C TYR A 20 7.26 5.07 19.33
N ALA A 21 8.58 4.92 19.25
CA ALA A 21 9.44 4.92 20.43
C ALA A 21 9.41 6.25 21.19
N ALA A 22 9.17 7.36 20.49
CA ALA A 22 8.96 8.69 21.08
C ALA A 22 7.52 8.89 21.63
N GLY A 23 6.66 7.85 21.61
CA GLY A 23 5.31 7.88 22.17
C GLY A 23 4.24 8.44 21.22
N MET A 24 4.54 8.62 19.92
CA MET A 24 3.54 9.06 18.95
C MET A 24 2.59 7.90 18.59
N SER A 25 1.29 8.19 18.52
CA SER A 25 0.29 7.22 18.06
C SER A 25 0.37 7.00 16.55
N VAL A 26 -0.11 5.82 16.10
CA VAL A 26 -0.18 5.47 14.67
C VAL A 26 -0.91 6.53 13.85
N ASP A 27 -2.05 7.01 14.37
CA ASP A 27 -2.89 8.01 13.71
C ASP A 27 -2.14 9.33 13.50
N THR A 28 -1.41 9.76 14.52
CA THR A 28 -0.60 10.99 14.46
C THR A 28 0.50 10.88 13.41
N VAL A 29 1.22 9.76 13.39
CA VAL A 29 2.28 9.51 12.41
C VAL A 29 1.72 9.50 10.99
N LEU A 30 0.59 8.82 10.76
CA LEU A 30 -0.07 8.77 9.44
C LEU A 30 -0.60 10.15 9.02
N PHE A 31 -1.19 10.91 9.95
CA PHE A 31 -1.68 12.26 9.67
C PHE A 31 -0.55 13.16 9.15
N TYR A 32 0.56 13.27 9.86
CA TYR A 32 1.68 14.10 9.42
C TYR A 32 2.30 13.58 8.12
N ARG A 33 2.41 12.27 7.95
CA ARG A 33 2.90 11.67 6.72
C ARG A 33 2.05 12.08 5.52
N TYR A 34 0.73 11.94 5.60
CA TYR A 34 -0.16 12.33 4.51
C TYR A 34 -0.21 13.84 4.31
N PHE A 35 -0.17 14.61 5.38
CA PHE A 35 -0.12 16.07 5.31
C PHE A 35 1.11 16.56 4.53
N PHE A 36 2.30 16.09 4.87
CA PHE A 36 3.50 16.47 4.14
C PHE A 36 3.52 15.91 2.71
N ALA A 37 3.04 14.68 2.50
CA ALA A 37 2.92 14.10 1.17
C ALA A 37 1.98 14.94 0.28
N ALA A 38 0.84 15.40 0.80
CA ALA A 38 -0.09 16.27 0.08
C ALA A 38 0.56 17.60 -0.32
N ILE A 39 1.34 18.22 0.57
CA ILE A 39 2.09 19.45 0.24
C ILE A 39 3.06 19.19 -0.91
N VAL A 40 3.89 18.16 -0.79
CA VAL A 40 4.90 17.82 -1.82
C VAL A 40 4.23 17.50 -3.16
N LEU A 41 3.18 16.67 -3.15
CA LEU A 41 2.44 16.32 -4.37
C LEU A 41 1.72 17.53 -4.98
N GLY A 42 1.17 18.42 -4.16
CA GLY A 42 0.57 19.68 -4.63
C GLY A 42 1.59 20.58 -5.33
N ILE A 43 2.81 20.71 -4.77
CA ILE A 43 3.91 21.44 -5.39
C ILE A 43 4.31 20.77 -6.72
N LEU A 44 4.45 19.43 -6.73
CA LEU A 44 4.78 18.68 -7.94
C LEU A 44 3.73 18.85 -9.04
N MET A 45 2.43 18.78 -8.69
CA MET A 45 1.35 19.06 -9.64
C MET A 45 1.47 20.45 -10.26
N LYS A 46 1.74 21.47 -9.43
CA LYS A 46 1.95 22.85 -9.90
C LYS A 46 3.16 22.95 -10.81
N MET A 47 4.29 22.34 -10.47
CA MET A 47 5.50 22.31 -11.31
C MET A 47 5.25 21.59 -12.64
N GLN A 48 4.49 20.49 -12.63
CA GLN A 48 4.11 19.73 -13.82
C GLN A 48 2.97 20.40 -14.61
N ARG A 49 2.50 21.58 -14.19
CA ARG A 49 1.37 22.31 -14.80
C ARG A 49 0.10 21.46 -14.93
N GLN A 50 -0.12 20.53 -14.01
CA GLN A 50 -1.33 19.70 -13.99
C GLN A 50 -2.50 20.49 -13.41
N SER A 51 -3.68 20.30 -14.00
CA SER A 51 -4.91 20.93 -13.51
C SER A 51 -5.39 20.24 -12.23
N PHE A 52 -5.74 21.03 -11.21
CA PHE A 52 -6.40 20.57 -9.98
C PHE A 52 -7.90 20.28 -10.17
N VAL A 53 -8.48 20.60 -11.33
CA VAL A 53 -9.90 20.38 -11.56
C VAL A 53 -10.18 18.89 -11.75
N LEU A 54 -11.09 18.34 -10.94
CA LEU A 54 -11.60 16.97 -11.07
C LEU A 54 -12.92 16.96 -11.83
N HIS A 55 -13.12 15.94 -12.65
CA HIS A 55 -14.43 15.66 -13.21
C HIS A 55 -15.35 15.08 -12.10
N LYS A 56 -16.61 15.48 -12.10
CA LYS A 56 -17.59 15.00 -11.09
C LYS A 56 -17.68 13.48 -11.05
N ALA A 57 -17.49 12.82 -12.19
CA ALA A 57 -17.49 11.36 -12.31
C ALA A 57 -16.33 10.68 -11.58
N ASP A 58 -15.22 11.38 -11.36
CA ASP A 58 -14.02 10.83 -10.72
C ASP A 58 -14.04 10.99 -9.20
N VAL A 59 -14.88 11.90 -8.67
CA VAL A 59 -14.89 12.24 -7.24
C VAL A 59 -15.27 11.03 -6.38
N LEU A 60 -16.38 10.36 -6.69
CA LEU A 60 -16.84 9.21 -5.91
C LEU A 60 -15.85 8.03 -5.95
N PRO A 61 -15.33 7.61 -7.13
CA PRO A 61 -14.27 6.61 -7.18
C PRO A 61 -13.02 7.02 -6.40
N LEU A 62 -12.59 8.29 -6.47
CA LEU A 62 -11.42 8.78 -5.72
C LEU A 62 -11.63 8.68 -4.21
N VAL A 63 -12.80 9.07 -3.71
CA VAL A 63 -13.11 8.97 -2.26
C VAL A 63 -13.06 7.51 -1.81
N ILE A 64 -13.69 6.60 -2.55
CA ILE A 64 -13.70 5.17 -2.20
C ILE A 64 -12.26 4.60 -2.22
N MET A 65 -11.49 4.91 -3.27
CA MET A 65 -10.12 4.42 -3.40
C MET A 65 -9.19 5.04 -2.36
N GLY A 66 -9.36 6.33 -2.03
CA GLY A 66 -8.62 7.00 -0.96
C GLY A 66 -8.90 6.38 0.41
N LEU A 67 -10.16 6.07 0.72
CA LEU A 67 -10.53 5.38 1.96
C LEU A 67 -9.90 3.98 2.04
N LEU A 68 -9.92 3.20 0.95
CA LEU A 68 -9.27 1.88 0.89
C LEU A 68 -7.76 1.98 1.09
N PHE A 69 -7.13 2.97 0.46
CA PHE A 69 -5.69 3.21 0.61
C PHE A 69 -5.32 3.63 2.04
N SER A 70 -6.08 4.55 2.63
CA SER A 70 -5.88 5.01 4.01
C SER A 70 -6.11 3.88 5.01
N PHE A 71 -7.16 3.08 4.82
CA PHE A 71 -7.45 1.91 5.65
C PHE A 71 -6.35 0.86 5.57
N SER A 72 -5.86 0.56 4.35
CA SER A 72 -4.71 -0.33 4.15
C SER A 72 -3.49 0.17 4.93
N SER A 73 -3.16 1.47 4.81
CA SER A 73 -2.01 2.04 5.51
C SER A 73 -2.18 1.99 7.03
N LEU A 74 -3.38 2.31 7.53
CA LEU A 74 -3.68 2.24 8.97
C LEU A 74 -3.44 0.83 9.51
N LEU A 75 -3.98 -0.18 8.86
CA LEU A 75 -3.82 -1.58 9.27
C LEU A 75 -2.35 -2.03 9.24
N LEU A 76 -1.59 -1.64 8.20
CA LEU A 76 -0.17 -1.94 8.11
C LEU A 76 0.60 -1.31 9.28
N PHE A 77 0.39 -0.04 9.53
CA PHE A 77 1.09 0.68 10.60
C PHE A 77 0.67 0.20 12.00
N MET A 78 -0.60 -0.20 12.18
CA MET A 78 -1.04 -0.86 13.41
C MET A 78 -0.32 -2.19 13.62
N SER A 79 -0.08 -2.97 12.56
CA SER A 79 0.60 -4.27 12.68
C SER A 79 2.03 -4.16 13.25
N TYR A 80 2.72 -3.02 13.06
CA TYR A 80 4.06 -2.77 13.60
C TYR A 80 4.12 -2.75 15.14
N ASN A 81 2.97 -2.58 15.80
CA ASN A 81 2.88 -2.71 17.26
C ASN A 81 2.87 -4.17 17.73
N TYR A 82 2.48 -5.10 16.85
CA TYR A 82 2.22 -6.50 17.18
C TYR A 82 3.28 -7.45 16.63
N MET A 83 4.08 -7.03 15.66
CA MET A 83 5.12 -7.84 15.03
C MET A 83 6.24 -6.98 14.48
N ASP A 84 7.34 -7.60 14.08
CA ASP A 84 8.44 -6.91 13.42
C ASP A 84 7.96 -6.22 12.13
N ALA A 85 8.34 -4.95 11.97
CA ALA A 85 7.88 -4.12 10.87
C ALA A 85 8.47 -4.55 9.51
N GLY A 86 9.65 -5.17 9.51
CA GLY A 86 10.26 -5.77 8.32
C GLY A 86 9.44 -6.98 7.85
N ILE A 87 9.06 -7.85 8.79
CA ILE A 87 8.21 -9.02 8.52
C ILE A 87 6.83 -8.57 8.04
N ALA A 88 6.20 -7.60 8.74
CA ALA A 88 4.91 -7.04 8.34
C ALA A 88 4.94 -6.47 6.91
N SER A 89 5.97 -5.67 6.62
CA SER A 89 6.15 -5.08 5.29
C SER A 89 6.38 -6.14 4.20
N THR A 90 7.04 -7.26 4.55
CA THR A 90 7.25 -8.36 3.60
C THR A 90 5.96 -9.14 3.35
N ILE A 91 5.17 -9.44 4.40
CA ILE A 91 3.86 -10.10 4.25
C ILE A 91 2.91 -9.22 3.42
N LEU A 92 3.00 -7.90 3.52
CA LEU A 92 2.21 -6.99 2.68
C LEU A 92 2.38 -7.29 1.19
N PHE A 93 3.56 -7.71 0.74
CA PHE A 93 3.82 -8.07 -0.66
C PHE A 93 3.03 -9.30 -1.15
N VAL A 94 2.14 -9.88 -0.35
CA VAL A 94 1.10 -10.80 -0.82
C VAL A 94 0.04 -10.07 -1.68
N TYR A 95 -0.06 -8.73 -1.61
CA TYR A 95 -1.07 -7.98 -2.38
C TYR A 95 -1.06 -8.27 -3.90
N PRO A 96 0.08 -8.49 -4.62
CA PRO A 96 0.04 -8.81 -6.04
C PRO A 96 -0.64 -10.17 -6.32
N VAL A 97 -0.50 -11.11 -5.38
CA VAL A 97 -1.21 -12.40 -5.44
C VAL A 97 -2.72 -12.16 -5.36
N MET A 98 -3.15 -11.34 -4.39
CA MET A 98 -4.56 -10.98 -4.22
C MET A 98 -5.10 -10.25 -5.44
N VAL A 99 -4.32 -9.32 -6.03
CA VAL A 99 -4.67 -8.64 -7.29
C VAL A 99 -4.88 -9.67 -8.41
N ALA A 100 -3.95 -10.61 -8.59
CA ALA A 100 -4.05 -11.64 -9.63
C ALA A 100 -5.29 -12.52 -9.43
N VAL A 101 -5.59 -12.91 -8.19
CA VAL A 101 -6.80 -13.69 -7.86
C VAL A 101 -8.07 -12.89 -8.17
N ILE A 102 -8.15 -11.63 -7.74
CA ILE A 102 -9.30 -10.76 -8.01
C ILE A 102 -9.51 -10.59 -9.51
N MET A 103 -8.43 -10.33 -10.27
CA MET A 103 -8.49 -10.16 -11.72
C MET A 103 -8.91 -11.45 -12.43
N GLY A 104 -8.40 -12.60 -11.99
CA GLY A 104 -8.77 -13.90 -12.55
C GLY A 104 -10.23 -14.28 -12.27
N VAL A 105 -10.69 -14.12 -11.01
CA VAL A 105 -12.02 -14.55 -10.58
C VAL A 105 -13.11 -13.60 -11.08
N PHE A 106 -12.96 -12.29 -10.84
CA PHE A 106 -14.02 -11.31 -11.14
C PHE A 106 -13.98 -10.79 -12.57
N PHE A 107 -12.81 -10.70 -13.16
CA PHE A 107 -12.64 -10.14 -14.52
C PHE A 107 -12.26 -11.18 -15.56
N LYS A 108 -12.16 -12.47 -15.17
CA LYS A 108 -11.83 -13.61 -16.06
C LYS A 108 -10.55 -13.39 -16.87
N GLU A 109 -9.61 -12.63 -16.32
CA GLU A 109 -8.31 -12.44 -16.95
C GLU A 109 -7.46 -13.71 -16.83
N LYS A 110 -6.78 -14.08 -17.91
CA LYS A 110 -5.87 -15.22 -17.90
C LYS A 110 -4.63 -14.88 -17.09
N ILE A 111 -4.40 -15.60 -16.01
CA ILE A 111 -3.17 -15.47 -15.23
C ILE A 111 -2.03 -16.05 -16.05
N SER A 112 -1.02 -15.23 -16.34
CA SER A 112 0.16 -15.64 -17.08
C SER A 112 1.01 -16.63 -16.24
N ALA A 113 1.68 -17.58 -16.90
CA ALA A 113 2.63 -18.47 -16.23
C ALA A 113 3.77 -17.69 -15.53
N ILE A 114 4.19 -16.57 -16.10
CA ILE A 114 5.17 -15.66 -15.48
C ILE A 114 4.62 -15.08 -14.18
N THR A 115 3.36 -14.69 -14.16
CA THR A 115 2.70 -14.19 -12.95
C THR A 115 2.65 -15.26 -11.86
N VAL A 116 2.30 -16.50 -12.20
CA VAL A 116 2.29 -17.63 -11.26
C VAL A 116 3.69 -17.89 -10.71
N PHE A 117 4.72 -17.88 -11.57
CA PHE A 117 6.11 -18.05 -11.13
C PHE A 117 6.55 -16.93 -10.18
N SER A 118 6.23 -15.68 -10.50
CA SER A 118 6.55 -14.52 -9.66
C SER A 118 5.85 -14.60 -8.28
N ILE A 119 4.61 -15.08 -8.25
CA ILE A 119 3.85 -15.33 -7.01
C ILE A 119 4.55 -16.39 -6.15
N LEU A 120 4.92 -17.52 -6.76
CA LEU A 120 5.61 -18.59 -6.05
C LEU A 120 6.96 -18.13 -5.50
N LEU A 121 7.70 -17.33 -6.27
CA LEU A 121 8.98 -16.76 -5.84
C LEU A 121 8.78 -15.78 -4.67
N ALA A 122 7.76 -14.93 -4.71
CA ALA A 122 7.43 -14.01 -3.63
C ALA A 122 7.03 -14.76 -2.34
N LEU A 123 6.17 -15.78 -2.45
CA LEU A 123 5.75 -16.59 -1.32
C LEU A 123 6.91 -17.38 -0.71
N SER A 124 7.83 -17.92 -1.51
CA SER A 124 9.03 -18.58 -1.00
C SER A 124 9.96 -17.59 -0.28
N GLY A 125 10.12 -16.36 -0.79
CA GLY A 125 10.86 -15.31 -0.09
C GLY A 125 10.26 -14.98 1.28
N ILE A 126 8.93 -14.86 1.37
CA ILE A 126 8.21 -14.64 2.65
C ILE A 126 8.42 -15.83 3.60
N ALA A 127 8.33 -17.07 3.08
CA ALA A 127 8.54 -18.27 3.90
C ALA A 127 9.96 -18.37 4.46
N LEU A 128 10.98 -17.97 3.69
CA LEU A 128 12.37 -17.91 4.14
C LEU A 128 12.57 -16.85 5.23
N LEU A 129 11.88 -15.72 5.11
CA LEU A 129 11.96 -14.65 6.11
C LEU A 129 11.34 -15.06 7.45
N TYR A 130 10.35 -15.96 7.43
CA TYR A 130 9.72 -16.49 8.64
C TYR A 130 10.67 -17.25 9.57
N GLN A 131 11.78 -17.77 9.05
CA GLN A 131 12.82 -18.47 9.82
C GLN A 131 13.85 -17.53 10.47
N GLY A 132 13.74 -16.20 10.24
CA GLY A 132 14.64 -15.22 10.85
C GLY A 132 14.27 -14.95 12.31
N ASP A 133 15.29 -14.78 13.15
CA ASP A 133 15.16 -14.35 14.55
C ASP A 133 14.72 -12.88 14.61
N GLY A 134 13.42 -12.65 14.46
CA GLY A 134 12.87 -11.32 14.76
C GLY A 134 12.73 -11.13 16.27
N ASP A 135 13.07 -9.95 16.77
CA ASP A 135 12.99 -9.60 18.21
C ASP A 135 11.55 -9.69 18.78
N LYS A 136 10.55 -9.78 17.93
CA LYS A 136 9.14 -9.90 18.33
C LYS A 136 8.52 -11.16 17.75
N PRO A 137 7.81 -11.96 18.58
CA PRO A 137 7.09 -13.12 18.08
C PRO A 137 6.00 -12.71 17.09
N LEU A 138 5.74 -13.58 16.11
CA LEU A 138 4.66 -13.38 15.15
C LEU A 138 3.30 -13.40 15.89
N SER A 139 2.70 -12.24 15.98
CA SER A 139 1.36 -12.10 16.53
C SER A 139 0.29 -12.42 15.47
N THR A 140 -0.64 -13.29 15.81
CA THR A 140 -1.80 -13.58 14.95
C THR A 140 -2.57 -12.32 14.58
N LEU A 141 -2.73 -11.38 15.52
CA LEU A 141 -3.37 -10.09 15.27
C LEU A 141 -2.56 -9.25 14.26
N GLY A 142 -1.24 -9.22 14.38
CA GLY A 142 -0.37 -8.53 13.42
C GLY A 142 -0.53 -9.10 12.01
N ILE A 143 -0.56 -10.42 11.86
CA ILE A 143 -0.77 -11.09 10.57
C ILE A 143 -2.15 -10.74 9.99
N ILE A 144 -3.21 -10.77 10.79
CA ILE A 144 -4.57 -10.40 10.34
C ILE A 144 -4.58 -8.96 9.83
N PHE A 145 -3.98 -8.02 10.56
CA PHE A 145 -3.89 -6.62 10.12
C PHE A 145 -3.15 -6.48 8.79
N VAL A 146 -2.02 -7.17 8.60
CA VAL A 146 -1.26 -7.10 7.34
C VAL A 146 -2.04 -7.73 6.19
N LEU A 147 -2.71 -8.87 6.41
CA LEU A 147 -3.51 -9.51 5.36
C LEU A 147 -4.71 -8.65 4.95
N LEU A 148 -5.40 -8.03 5.91
CA LEU A 148 -6.48 -7.09 5.62
C LEU A 148 -5.95 -5.83 4.92
N SER A 149 -4.79 -5.34 5.31
CA SER A 149 -4.09 -4.25 4.63
C SER A 149 -3.79 -4.61 3.17
N SER A 150 -3.20 -5.80 2.94
CA SER A 150 -2.89 -6.33 1.60
C SER A 150 -4.14 -6.45 0.73
N LEU A 151 -5.23 -6.95 1.30
CA LEU A 151 -6.50 -7.08 0.59
C LEU A 151 -7.08 -5.71 0.21
N SER A 152 -7.12 -4.77 1.15
CA SER A 152 -7.59 -3.40 0.91
C SER A 152 -6.77 -2.71 -0.18
N TYR A 153 -5.44 -2.91 -0.15
CA TYR A 153 -4.53 -2.36 -1.15
C TYR A 153 -4.73 -3.03 -2.52
N ALA A 154 -4.95 -4.35 -2.56
CA ALA A 154 -5.26 -5.06 -3.79
C ALA A 154 -6.56 -4.56 -4.43
N ILE A 155 -7.62 -4.37 -3.62
CA ILE A 155 -8.89 -3.81 -4.09
C ILE A 155 -8.68 -2.38 -4.62
N TYR A 156 -7.89 -1.55 -3.91
CA TYR A 156 -7.51 -0.22 -4.37
C TYR A 156 -6.86 -0.25 -5.76
N ILE A 157 -5.84 -1.10 -5.97
CA ILE A 157 -5.14 -1.23 -7.25
C ILE A 157 -6.10 -1.66 -8.37
N VAL A 158 -6.91 -2.69 -8.12
CA VAL A 158 -7.90 -3.17 -9.10
C VAL A 158 -8.94 -2.08 -9.39
N GLY A 159 -9.45 -1.41 -8.35
CA GLY A 159 -10.43 -0.34 -8.47
C GLY A 159 -9.92 0.84 -9.30
N VAL A 160 -8.69 1.30 -9.06
CA VAL A 160 -8.05 2.34 -9.89
C VAL A 160 -7.93 1.90 -11.34
N ASN A 161 -7.48 0.66 -11.58
CA ASN A 161 -7.27 0.14 -12.94
C ASN A 161 -8.57 -0.06 -13.73
N ARG A 162 -9.68 -0.34 -13.03
CA ARG A 162 -10.98 -0.66 -13.64
C ARG A 162 -11.97 0.51 -13.63
N SER A 163 -11.58 1.64 -13.07
CA SER A 163 -12.39 2.87 -13.04
C SER A 163 -11.87 3.91 -14.03
N THR A 164 -12.56 5.05 -14.10
CA THR A 164 -12.13 6.22 -14.87
C THR A 164 -10.79 6.78 -14.40
N LEU A 165 -10.40 6.44 -13.16
CA LEU A 165 -9.19 6.93 -12.50
C LEU A 165 -7.89 6.50 -13.21
N LYS A 166 -7.90 5.39 -13.97
CA LYS A 166 -6.73 4.91 -14.74
C LYS A 166 -6.22 5.95 -15.75
N ASN A 167 -7.09 6.88 -16.16
CA ASN A 167 -6.74 7.92 -17.14
C ASN A 167 -6.16 9.18 -16.47
N LEU A 168 -6.20 9.27 -15.13
CA LEU A 168 -5.62 10.39 -14.41
C LEU A 168 -4.10 10.28 -14.33
N PRO A 169 -3.38 11.41 -14.40
CA PRO A 169 -1.94 11.42 -14.11
C PRO A 169 -1.67 10.87 -12.71
N THR A 170 -0.66 10.03 -12.57
CA THR A 170 -0.33 9.34 -11.29
C THR A 170 -0.15 10.32 -10.14
N THR A 171 0.52 11.46 -10.36
CA THR A 171 0.71 12.50 -9.33
C THR A 171 -0.63 13.03 -8.82
N LYS A 172 -1.56 13.32 -9.75
CA LYS A 172 -2.89 13.80 -9.42
C LYS A 172 -3.73 12.76 -8.70
N LEU A 173 -3.72 11.51 -9.18
CA LEU A 173 -4.39 10.39 -8.54
C LEU A 173 -3.90 10.23 -7.10
N THR A 174 -2.59 10.19 -6.87
CA THR A 174 -2.01 10.02 -5.54
C THR A 174 -2.33 11.21 -4.64
N PHE A 175 -2.27 12.44 -5.15
CA PHE A 175 -2.61 13.65 -4.38
C PHE A 175 -4.02 13.61 -3.79
N TYR A 176 -4.99 13.10 -4.54
CA TYR A 176 -6.38 13.02 -4.09
C TYR A 176 -6.72 11.71 -3.35
N ALA A 177 -5.89 10.67 -3.46
CA ALA A 177 -6.11 9.39 -2.79
C ALA A 177 -5.53 9.32 -1.37
N ILE A 178 -4.65 10.26 -1.00
CA ILE A 178 -4.06 10.39 0.35
C ILE A 178 -4.82 11.43 1.16
#